data_c4829755b3d8c40e0bf93ee846f1841e
#
_entry.id   c4829755b3d8c40e0bf93ee846f1841e
#
_cell.length_a   1.000
_cell.length_b   1.000
_cell.length_c   1.000
_cell.angle_alpha   90.00
_cell.angle_beta   90.00
_cell.angle_gamma   90.00
#
_symmetry.space_group_name_H-M   'P 1'
#
loop_
_entity.id
_entity.type
_entity.pdbx_description
1 polymer ?
#
loop_
_entity_poly.entity_id
_entity_poly.type
_entity_poly.pdbx_seq_one_letter_code
_entity_poly.pdbx_strand_id
1 'polypeptide(L)'
;MVFSTPLLLLYFQTLVLLVYYLVPLRLRNGVLMLASLFFYYWGEQGYTVIMLLSTFIDYTHGLLVRRFKSQGKDRYARLAVASSVFFNLAILFFFKYWDFLARSLRSIGLDWMPVLGISLPIGISFYTFQTMSYTIDVYRGDARAQKSIVNFGAFVTLFPQLIAGPIIKYKALDHQLEGRSHSLDRFASGVSRFVAGLAKKLLIANNLGQLWDACKQLGPGELSVVTAWLGILAFAFQIYFDFSGYSDMAIGLGRMFGFEFMENFNYPYISKSITEFWRRWHISLSTWFREYLYIPLGGNRCSRGRWLFNLLMVWCATGIWHGASWNYLLWGLYFYVLLITEKLLLGRFLERLPGWLRHLYVTVLVLISWAIFALEDFSQMGQYLAAMLGLRGLPLFNSLTGYYLRNYLPILLIAAVASTPVVITHWRKLNCPALKLAVLLLGLLACTAYVVAGTYNPFLYFRF
;
A
#
# COMPACT_ATOMS: atom_id res chain seq x y z
N MET A 1 -3.84 -13.82 -10.10
CA MET A 1 -2.79 -13.19 -10.97
C MET A 1 -2.08 -12.10 -10.20
N VAL A 2 -0.76 -11.95 -10.40
CA VAL A 2 0.04 -10.85 -9.85
C VAL A 2 0.73 -10.15 -11.01
N PHE A 3 0.97 -8.83 -10.94
CA PHE A 3 1.61 -8.07 -12.04
C PHE A 3 2.99 -8.59 -12.44
N SER A 4 3.67 -9.31 -11.57
CA SER A 4 4.96 -9.94 -11.82
C SER A 4 4.87 -11.39 -12.29
N THR A 5 3.77 -11.81 -12.92
CA THR A 5 3.65 -13.15 -13.54
C THR A 5 3.74 -13.07 -15.05
N PRO A 6 4.34 -14.09 -15.73
CA PRO A 6 4.44 -14.12 -17.19
C PRO A 6 3.07 -13.98 -17.87
N LEU A 7 2.05 -14.68 -17.33
CA LEU A 7 0.70 -14.68 -17.88
C LEU A 7 0.10 -13.28 -17.93
N LEU A 8 0.30 -12.49 -16.88
CA LEU A 8 -0.24 -11.13 -16.82
C LEU A 8 0.57 -10.18 -17.70
N LEU A 9 1.90 -10.23 -17.61
CA LEU A 9 2.78 -9.31 -18.33
C LEU A 9 2.70 -9.49 -19.86
N LEU A 10 2.71 -10.73 -20.34
CA LEU A 10 2.84 -11.01 -21.76
C LEU A 10 1.50 -11.16 -22.48
N TYR A 11 0.47 -11.69 -21.79
CA TYR A 11 -0.79 -12.03 -22.44
C TYR A 11 -1.96 -11.16 -21.99
N PHE A 12 -2.31 -11.20 -20.71
CA PHE A 12 -3.52 -10.54 -20.22
C PHE A 12 -3.49 -9.03 -20.44
N GLN A 13 -2.44 -8.36 -20.00
CA GLN A 13 -2.32 -6.90 -20.11
C GLN A 13 -2.29 -6.46 -21.59
N THR A 14 -1.55 -7.18 -22.44
CA THR A 14 -1.45 -6.88 -23.88
C THR A 14 -2.82 -7.05 -24.56
N LEU A 15 -3.54 -8.14 -24.25
CA LEU A 15 -4.87 -8.38 -24.79
C LEU A 15 -5.88 -7.32 -24.36
N VAL A 16 -5.89 -6.97 -23.07
CA VAL A 16 -6.79 -5.94 -22.54
C VAL A 16 -6.50 -4.58 -23.17
N LEU A 17 -5.23 -4.19 -23.32
CA LEU A 17 -4.84 -2.94 -24.02
C LEU A 17 -5.33 -2.95 -25.47
N LEU A 18 -5.10 -4.04 -26.18
CA LEU A 18 -5.55 -4.19 -27.59
C LEU A 18 -7.05 -4.00 -27.69
N VAL A 19 -7.84 -4.79 -26.94
CA VAL A 19 -9.30 -4.70 -26.96
C VAL A 19 -9.77 -3.30 -26.55
N TYR A 20 -9.17 -2.71 -25.51
CA TYR A 20 -9.51 -1.37 -25.02
C TYR A 20 -9.38 -0.28 -26.10
N TYR A 21 -8.32 -0.33 -26.92
CA TYR A 21 -8.11 0.65 -27.98
C TYR A 21 -8.90 0.38 -29.25
N LEU A 22 -9.32 -0.88 -29.49
CA LEU A 22 -10.15 -1.25 -30.64
C LEU A 22 -11.61 -0.87 -30.45
N VAL A 23 -12.13 -0.83 -29.20
CA VAL A 23 -13.52 -0.51 -28.95
C VAL A 23 -13.80 1.00 -28.91
N PRO A 24 -15.02 1.45 -29.25
CA PRO A 24 -15.44 2.84 -29.11
C PRO A 24 -15.31 3.32 -27.65
N LEU A 25 -15.10 4.63 -27.46
CA LEU A 25 -14.93 5.26 -26.13
C LEU A 25 -16.02 4.87 -25.12
N ARG A 26 -17.26 4.75 -25.59
CA ARG A 26 -18.42 4.41 -24.75
C ARG A 26 -18.35 3.01 -24.13
N LEU A 27 -17.64 2.08 -24.76
CA LEU A 27 -17.50 0.69 -24.31
C LEU A 27 -16.25 0.45 -23.45
N ARG A 28 -15.32 1.38 -23.42
CA ARG A 28 -14.03 1.22 -22.75
C ARG A 28 -14.13 0.91 -21.25
N ASN A 29 -15.08 1.54 -20.55
CA ASN A 29 -15.31 1.24 -19.13
C ASN A 29 -15.90 -0.16 -18.94
N GLY A 30 -16.76 -0.62 -19.85
CA GLY A 30 -17.25 -1.99 -19.85
C GLY A 30 -16.12 -3.01 -20.05
N VAL A 31 -15.22 -2.78 -21.01
CA VAL A 31 -14.04 -3.63 -21.22
C VAL A 31 -13.17 -3.67 -19.98
N LEU A 32 -12.89 -2.53 -19.35
CA LEU A 32 -12.10 -2.48 -18.13
C LEU A 32 -12.77 -3.22 -16.98
N MET A 33 -14.08 -3.04 -16.78
CA MET A 33 -14.83 -3.74 -15.75
C MET A 33 -14.80 -5.26 -15.96
N LEU A 34 -15.08 -5.73 -17.17
CA LEU A 34 -15.08 -7.17 -17.47
C LEU A 34 -13.68 -7.78 -17.36
N ALA A 35 -12.66 -7.11 -17.88
CA ALA A 35 -11.28 -7.55 -17.74
C ALA A 35 -10.84 -7.60 -16.27
N SER A 36 -11.24 -6.61 -15.48
CA SER A 36 -10.94 -6.56 -14.05
C SER A 36 -11.66 -7.65 -13.26
N LEU A 37 -12.91 -7.91 -13.56
CA LEU A 37 -13.66 -9.03 -12.97
C LEU A 37 -13.05 -10.38 -13.33
N PHE A 38 -12.64 -10.57 -14.59
CA PHE A 38 -11.91 -11.78 -15.00
C PHE A 38 -10.57 -11.91 -14.26
N PHE A 39 -9.81 -10.83 -14.15
CA PHE A 39 -8.56 -10.81 -13.40
C PHE A 39 -8.75 -11.21 -11.94
N TYR A 40 -9.76 -10.66 -11.29
CA TYR A 40 -10.07 -10.96 -9.90
C TYR A 40 -10.59 -12.39 -9.72
N TYR A 41 -11.53 -12.82 -10.58
CA TYR A 41 -12.08 -14.18 -10.57
C TYR A 41 -10.99 -15.25 -10.76
N TRP A 42 -10.01 -14.99 -11.61
CA TRP A 42 -8.88 -15.91 -11.81
C TRP A 42 -8.08 -16.16 -10.53
N GLY A 43 -7.96 -15.16 -9.66
CA GLY A 43 -7.22 -15.27 -8.39
C GLY A 43 -8.08 -15.71 -7.21
N GLU A 44 -9.33 -15.23 -7.15
CA GLU A 44 -10.16 -15.25 -5.95
C GLU A 44 -11.49 -16.01 -6.13
N GLN A 45 -11.76 -16.52 -7.32
CA GLN A 45 -12.96 -17.32 -7.63
C GLN A 45 -14.24 -16.84 -6.91
N GLY A 46 -14.74 -17.60 -5.91
CA GLY A 46 -15.98 -17.30 -5.18
C GLY A 46 -16.01 -15.95 -4.46
N TYR A 47 -14.87 -15.39 -4.08
CA TYR A 47 -14.81 -14.07 -3.43
C TYR A 47 -15.13 -12.90 -4.37
N THR A 48 -15.16 -13.15 -5.69
CA THR A 48 -15.66 -12.18 -6.68
C THR A 48 -17.10 -11.77 -6.39
N VAL A 49 -17.92 -12.67 -5.87
CA VAL A 49 -19.31 -12.37 -5.49
C VAL A 49 -19.37 -11.32 -4.38
N ILE A 50 -18.45 -11.37 -3.41
CA ILE A 50 -18.39 -10.40 -2.31
C ILE A 50 -18.04 -9.00 -2.82
N MET A 51 -17.09 -8.91 -3.75
CA MET A 51 -16.72 -7.64 -4.39
C MET A 51 -17.90 -7.07 -5.19
N LEU A 52 -18.61 -7.91 -5.94
CA LEU A 52 -19.82 -7.49 -6.68
C LEU A 52 -20.94 -7.04 -5.73
N LEU A 53 -21.15 -7.77 -4.62
CA LEU A 53 -22.14 -7.41 -3.61
C LEU A 53 -21.83 -6.06 -2.97
N SER A 54 -20.57 -5.85 -2.52
CA SER A 54 -20.12 -4.57 -1.99
C SER A 54 -20.29 -3.44 -3.00
N THR A 55 -19.92 -3.68 -4.27
CA THR A 55 -20.11 -2.71 -5.36
C THR A 55 -21.59 -2.34 -5.53
N PHE A 56 -22.48 -3.33 -5.55
CA PHE A 56 -23.92 -3.10 -5.70
C PHE A 56 -24.53 -2.36 -4.51
N ILE A 57 -24.13 -2.73 -3.29
CA ILE A 57 -24.57 -2.04 -2.05
C ILE A 57 -24.19 -0.56 -2.14
N ASP A 58 -22.95 -0.23 -2.42
CA ASP A 58 -22.51 1.16 -2.40
C ASP A 58 -23.04 1.98 -3.58
N TYR A 59 -23.18 1.36 -4.74
CA TYR A 59 -23.88 1.98 -5.88
C TYR A 59 -25.29 2.42 -5.49
N THR A 60 -26.07 1.50 -4.90
CA THR A 60 -27.45 1.79 -4.48
C THR A 60 -27.52 2.83 -3.38
N HIS A 61 -26.61 2.76 -2.38
CA HIS A 61 -26.54 3.74 -1.32
C HIS A 61 -26.18 5.14 -1.84
N GLY A 62 -25.27 5.25 -2.81
CA GLY A 62 -24.96 6.52 -3.46
C GLY A 62 -26.18 7.15 -4.16
N LEU A 63 -26.99 6.34 -4.83
CA LEU A 63 -28.26 6.79 -5.43
C LEU A 63 -29.30 7.20 -4.37
N LEU A 64 -29.41 6.46 -3.26
CA LEU A 64 -30.28 6.79 -2.14
C LEU A 64 -29.84 8.11 -1.47
N VAL A 65 -28.55 8.29 -1.20
CA VAL A 65 -27.99 9.54 -0.66
C VAL A 65 -28.39 10.72 -1.56
N ARG A 66 -28.15 10.61 -2.87
CA ARG A 66 -28.54 11.65 -3.83
C ARG A 66 -30.05 11.94 -3.77
N ARG A 67 -30.89 10.89 -3.78
CA ARG A 67 -32.38 11.03 -3.74
C ARG A 67 -32.81 11.75 -2.48
N PHE A 68 -32.33 11.34 -1.30
CA PHE A 68 -32.71 11.96 -0.03
C PHE A 68 -32.20 13.41 0.08
N LYS A 69 -31.00 13.68 -0.39
CA LYS A 69 -30.46 15.05 -0.44
C LYS A 69 -31.30 15.97 -1.33
N SER A 70 -31.71 15.50 -2.53
CA SER A 70 -32.55 16.28 -3.45
C SER A 70 -33.96 16.54 -2.89
N GLN A 71 -34.42 15.73 -1.92
CA GLN A 71 -35.69 15.90 -1.22
C GLN A 71 -35.58 16.71 0.10
N GLY A 72 -34.38 17.21 0.44
CA GLY A 72 -34.13 17.89 1.74
C GLY A 72 -34.19 16.96 2.97
N LYS A 73 -34.16 15.63 2.75
CA LYS A 73 -34.25 14.62 3.82
C LYS A 73 -32.87 14.22 4.37
N ASP A 74 -32.13 15.16 4.94
CA ASP A 74 -30.76 14.95 5.40
C ASP A 74 -30.60 13.81 6.40
N ARG A 75 -31.58 13.58 7.29
CA ARG A 75 -31.53 12.45 8.25
C ARG A 75 -31.48 11.11 7.52
N TYR A 76 -32.29 10.92 6.50
CA TYR A 76 -32.29 9.68 5.70
C TYR A 76 -31.03 9.53 4.85
N ALA A 77 -30.49 10.63 4.35
CA ALA A 77 -29.20 10.62 3.64
C ALA A 77 -28.06 10.18 4.58
N ARG A 78 -28.01 10.67 5.83
CA ARG A 78 -27.04 10.22 6.85
C ARG A 78 -27.21 8.74 7.20
N LEU A 79 -28.45 8.26 7.35
CA LEU A 79 -28.73 6.84 7.59
C LEU A 79 -28.26 5.96 6.43
N ALA A 80 -28.43 6.39 5.19
CA ALA A 80 -27.93 5.67 4.03
C ALA A 80 -26.38 5.58 4.04
N VAL A 81 -25.67 6.68 4.34
CA VAL A 81 -24.21 6.62 4.51
C VAL A 81 -23.80 5.70 5.65
N ALA A 82 -24.45 5.83 6.82
CA ALA A 82 -24.13 5.00 7.98
C ALA A 82 -24.36 3.51 7.69
N SER A 83 -25.42 3.16 6.95
CA SER A 83 -25.71 1.81 6.49
C SER A 83 -24.63 1.28 5.54
N SER A 84 -24.21 2.08 4.53
CA SER A 84 -23.12 1.71 3.62
C SER A 84 -21.82 1.44 4.40
N VAL A 85 -21.43 2.36 5.29
CA VAL A 85 -20.23 2.20 6.13
C VAL A 85 -20.33 0.95 7.01
N PHE A 86 -21.50 0.70 7.63
CA PHE A 86 -21.73 -0.47 8.46
C PHE A 86 -21.55 -1.78 7.68
N PHE A 87 -22.19 -1.91 6.52
CA PHE A 87 -22.07 -3.12 5.68
C PHE A 87 -20.62 -3.35 5.22
N ASN A 88 -19.93 -2.32 4.78
CA ASN A 88 -18.54 -2.42 4.37
C ASN A 88 -17.63 -2.84 5.50
N LEU A 89 -17.77 -2.23 6.68
CA LEU A 89 -16.99 -2.60 7.87
C LEU A 89 -17.36 -3.98 8.42
N ALA A 90 -18.64 -4.39 8.34
CA ALA A 90 -19.09 -5.72 8.76
C ALA A 90 -18.49 -6.82 7.87
N ILE A 91 -18.49 -6.64 6.55
CA ILE A 91 -17.86 -7.56 5.61
C ILE A 91 -16.35 -7.62 5.88
N LEU A 92 -15.69 -6.47 6.01
CA LEU A 92 -14.25 -6.41 6.31
C LEU A 92 -13.94 -7.08 7.66
N PHE A 93 -14.75 -6.83 8.70
CA PHE A 93 -14.59 -7.46 10.01
C PHE A 93 -14.71 -8.97 9.92
N PHE A 94 -15.73 -9.47 9.24
CA PHE A 94 -15.97 -10.90 9.10
C PHE A 94 -14.80 -11.64 8.44
N PHE A 95 -14.29 -11.11 7.31
CA PHE A 95 -13.22 -11.78 6.58
C PHE A 95 -11.82 -11.56 7.16
N LYS A 96 -11.57 -10.41 7.76
CA LYS A 96 -10.22 -10.05 8.22
C LYS A 96 -10.01 -10.24 9.71
N TYR A 97 -11.02 -9.95 10.55
CA TYR A 97 -10.82 -9.83 11.99
C TYR A 97 -11.55 -10.88 12.82
N TRP A 98 -12.48 -11.64 12.23
CA TRP A 98 -13.23 -12.66 12.97
C TRP A 98 -12.32 -13.66 13.67
N ASP A 99 -11.45 -14.34 12.93
CA ASP A 99 -10.56 -15.34 13.48
C ASP A 99 -9.51 -14.78 14.43
N PHE A 100 -9.06 -13.55 14.19
CA PHE A 100 -8.17 -12.86 15.12
C PHE A 100 -8.84 -12.60 16.46
N LEU A 101 -10.07 -12.11 16.45
CA LEU A 101 -10.84 -11.89 17.68
C LEU A 101 -11.13 -13.21 18.40
N ALA A 102 -11.58 -14.24 17.67
CA ALA A 102 -11.84 -15.57 18.23
C ALA A 102 -10.60 -16.16 18.92
N ARG A 103 -9.44 -16.11 18.26
CA ARG A 103 -8.17 -16.57 18.86
C ARG A 103 -7.75 -15.72 20.07
N SER A 104 -7.93 -14.40 20.00
CA SER A 104 -7.60 -13.52 21.11
C SER A 104 -8.50 -13.76 22.33
N LEU A 105 -9.80 -14.00 22.13
CA LEU A 105 -10.73 -14.36 23.21
C LEU A 105 -10.38 -15.72 23.83
N ARG A 106 -10.05 -16.71 22.99
CA ARG A 106 -9.62 -18.03 23.45
C ARG A 106 -8.35 -17.98 24.31
N SER A 107 -7.40 -17.10 23.97
CA SER A 107 -6.16 -16.95 24.75
C SER A 107 -6.38 -16.45 26.19
N ILE A 108 -7.55 -15.87 26.49
CA ILE A 108 -7.98 -15.43 27.84
C ILE A 108 -9.08 -16.31 28.44
N GLY A 109 -9.31 -17.52 27.87
CA GLY A 109 -10.25 -18.50 28.37
C GLY A 109 -11.70 -18.32 27.93
N LEU A 110 -11.97 -17.50 26.90
CA LEU A 110 -13.31 -17.26 26.35
C LEU A 110 -13.49 -18.01 25.02
N ASP A 111 -14.01 -19.25 25.07
CA ASP A 111 -14.09 -20.16 23.93
C ASP A 111 -15.43 -20.14 23.15
N TRP A 112 -16.34 -19.21 23.46
CA TRP A 112 -17.67 -19.15 22.86
C TRP A 112 -17.68 -18.77 21.37
N MET A 113 -16.61 -18.11 20.88
CA MET A 113 -16.49 -17.67 19.49
C MET A 113 -15.66 -18.69 18.68
N PRO A 114 -16.25 -19.33 17.64
CA PRO A 114 -15.53 -20.32 16.86
C PRO A 114 -14.49 -19.68 15.93
N VAL A 115 -13.34 -20.32 15.77
CA VAL A 115 -12.38 -20.02 14.72
C VAL A 115 -12.85 -20.69 13.43
N LEU A 116 -13.11 -19.91 12.39
CA LEU A 116 -13.74 -20.37 11.15
C LEU A 116 -12.72 -20.75 10.06
N GLY A 117 -11.47 -20.32 10.17
CA GLY A 117 -10.44 -20.58 9.16
C GLY A 117 -10.70 -19.85 7.82
N ILE A 118 -11.32 -18.67 7.87
CA ILE A 118 -11.71 -17.92 6.68
C ILE A 118 -10.48 -17.33 6.00
N SER A 119 -10.34 -17.56 4.69
CA SER A 119 -9.31 -16.92 3.90
C SER A 119 -9.67 -15.45 3.66
N LEU A 120 -8.68 -14.56 3.74
CA LEU A 120 -8.86 -13.15 3.47
C LEU A 120 -8.97 -12.91 1.95
N PRO A 121 -10.08 -12.38 1.41
CA PRO A 121 -10.17 -12.01 0.01
C PRO A 121 -9.15 -10.92 -0.36
N ILE A 122 -8.37 -11.15 -1.40
CA ILE A 122 -7.33 -10.20 -1.82
C ILE A 122 -7.96 -8.85 -2.17
N GLY A 123 -7.35 -7.77 -1.66
CA GLY A 123 -7.78 -6.40 -1.94
C GLY A 123 -9.02 -5.93 -1.19
N ILE A 124 -9.63 -6.75 -0.30
CA ILE A 124 -10.85 -6.36 0.43
C ILE A 124 -10.66 -5.04 1.21
N SER A 125 -9.51 -4.84 1.85
CA SER A 125 -9.21 -3.61 2.58
C SER A 125 -9.14 -2.38 1.67
N PHE A 126 -8.70 -2.56 0.41
CA PHE A 126 -8.58 -1.48 -0.57
C PHE A 126 -9.93 -1.10 -1.17
N TYR A 127 -10.68 -2.07 -1.72
CA TYR A 127 -11.96 -1.74 -2.33
C TYR A 127 -13.01 -1.29 -1.30
N THR A 128 -12.97 -1.79 -0.06
CA THR A 128 -13.80 -1.28 1.04
C THR A 128 -13.58 0.22 1.27
N PHE A 129 -12.33 0.67 1.31
CA PHE A 129 -12.02 2.10 1.48
C PHE A 129 -12.42 2.94 0.26
N GLN A 130 -12.31 2.37 -0.94
CA GLN A 130 -12.75 3.04 -2.16
C GLN A 130 -14.26 3.23 -2.19
N THR A 131 -15.03 2.17 -1.93
CA THR A 131 -16.50 2.21 -1.96
C THR A 131 -17.07 3.08 -0.84
N MET A 132 -16.52 2.99 0.38
CA MET A 132 -16.89 3.90 1.47
C MET A 132 -16.63 5.37 1.11
N SER A 133 -15.51 5.67 0.44
CA SER A 133 -15.22 7.04 0.02
C SER A 133 -16.28 7.59 -0.92
N TYR A 134 -16.83 6.76 -1.81
CA TYR A 134 -17.88 7.18 -2.74
C TYR A 134 -19.15 7.65 -2.03
N THR A 135 -19.72 6.84 -1.14
CA THR A 135 -20.96 7.19 -0.45
C THR A 135 -20.79 8.42 0.43
N ILE A 136 -19.64 8.57 1.08
CA ILE A 136 -19.29 9.74 1.90
C ILE A 136 -19.10 10.99 1.03
N ASP A 137 -18.36 10.89 -0.10
CA ASP A 137 -18.11 12.02 -1.01
C ASP A 137 -19.41 12.51 -1.65
N VAL A 138 -20.32 11.59 -2.03
CA VAL A 138 -21.67 11.95 -2.54
C VAL A 138 -22.48 12.68 -1.46
N TYR A 139 -22.44 12.21 -0.21
CA TYR A 139 -23.13 12.87 0.89
C TYR A 139 -22.59 14.28 1.17
N ARG A 140 -21.28 14.47 1.13
CA ARG A 140 -20.62 15.77 1.31
C ARG A 140 -20.86 16.73 0.16
N GLY A 141 -21.25 16.22 -1.01
CA GLY A 141 -21.34 16.99 -2.24
C GLY A 141 -19.99 17.15 -2.97
N ASP A 142 -18.96 16.43 -2.52
CA ASP A 142 -17.60 16.42 -3.11
C ASP A 142 -17.55 15.62 -4.43
N ALA A 143 -18.54 14.75 -4.68
CA ALA A 143 -18.68 13.96 -5.89
C ALA A 143 -20.16 13.78 -6.28
N ARG A 144 -20.40 13.51 -7.57
CA ARG A 144 -21.74 13.20 -8.08
C ARG A 144 -22.05 11.71 -7.88
N ALA A 145 -23.31 11.39 -7.55
CA ALA A 145 -23.75 10.00 -7.54
C ALA A 145 -23.71 9.42 -8.96
N GLN A 146 -22.94 8.35 -9.15
CA GLN A 146 -22.79 7.69 -10.45
C GLN A 146 -24.10 7.03 -10.89
N LYS A 147 -24.54 7.34 -12.12
CA LYS A 147 -25.77 6.79 -12.69
C LYS A 147 -25.56 5.46 -13.42
N SER A 148 -24.32 5.19 -13.87
CA SER A 148 -23.96 3.97 -14.60
C SER A 148 -23.31 2.98 -13.65
N ILE A 149 -23.94 1.81 -13.48
CA ILE A 149 -23.35 0.70 -12.72
C ILE A 149 -22.06 0.20 -13.36
N VAL A 150 -21.92 0.30 -14.68
CA VAL A 150 -20.70 -0.07 -15.40
C VAL A 150 -19.54 0.87 -15.05
N ASN A 151 -19.78 2.18 -15.00
CA ASN A 151 -18.75 3.15 -14.62
C ASN A 151 -18.36 2.98 -13.16
N PHE A 152 -19.33 2.76 -12.28
CA PHE A 152 -19.06 2.51 -10.87
C PHE A 152 -18.34 1.18 -10.65
N GLY A 153 -18.79 0.11 -11.32
CA GLY A 153 -18.12 -1.18 -11.31
C GLY A 153 -16.68 -1.09 -11.83
N ALA A 154 -16.46 -0.38 -12.95
CA ALA A 154 -15.12 -0.13 -13.47
C ALA A 154 -14.22 0.61 -12.46
N PHE A 155 -14.75 1.57 -11.68
CA PHE A 155 -14.01 2.25 -10.61
C PHE A 155 -13.59 1.29 -9.49
N VAL A 156 -14.52 0.48 -8.98
CA VAL A 156 -14.27 -0.39 -7.84
C VAL A 156 -13.34 -1.54 -8.21
N THR A 157 -13.58 -2.17 -9.38
CA THR A 157 -12.90 -3.40 -9.77
C THR A 157 -11.58 -3.17 -10.50
N LEU A 158 -11.23 -1.93 -10.86
CA LEU A 158 -10.14 -1.59 -11.77
C LEU A 158 -8.82 -2.30 -11.42
N PHE A 159 -8.46 -3.32 -12.21
CA PHE A 159 -7.37 -4.25 -11.90
C PHE A 159 -6.00 -3.60 -11.65
N PRO A 160 -5.61 -2.48 -12.30
CA PRO A 160 -4.33 -1.85 -12.00
C PRO A 160 -4.16 -1.43 -10.54
N GLN A 161 -5.24 -1.00 -9.89
CA GLN A 161 -5.21 -0.48 -8.52
C GLN A 161 -5.73 -1.45 -7.46
N LEU A 162 -6.54 -2.44 -7.86
CA LEU A 162 -7.42 -3.23 -6.98
C LEU A 162 -6.67 -3.93 -5.84
N ILE A 163 -5.50 -4.49 -6.09
CA ILE A 163 -4.79 -5.35 -5.13
C ILE A 163 -3.96 -4.54 -4.14
N ALA A 164 -3.08 -3.67 -4.63
CA ALA A 164 -2.17 -2.84 -3.82
C ALA A 164 -1.78 -1.53 -4.53
N GLY A 165 -2.62 -1.03 -5.42
CA GLY A 165 -2.44 0.29 -6.01
C GLY A 165 -2.68 1.42 -4.99
N PRO A 166 -2.54 2.69 -5.39
CA PRO A 166 -2.98 3.80 -4.56
C PRO A 166 -4.48 3.67 -4.22
N ILE A 167 -4.87 3.94 -2.98
CA ILE A 167 -6.29 4.01 -2.60
C ILE A 167 -6.89 5.26 -3.21
N ILE A 168 -7.56 5.10 -4.35
CA ILE A 168 -8.10 6.21 -5.12
C ILE A 168 -9.51 6.53 -4.63
N LYS A 169 -9.70 7.76 -4.18
CA LYS A 169 -11.02 8.27 -3.77
C LYS A 169 -11.88 8.50 -5.01
N TYR A 170 -13.19 8.24 -4.90
CA TYR A 170 -14.11 8.36 -6.04
C TYR A 170 -14.06 9.76 -6.68
N LYS A 171 -14.04 10.82 -5.88
CA LYS A 171 -13.96 12.22 -6.37
C LYS A 171 -12.75 12.51 -7.26
N ALA A 172 -11.68 11.74 -7.15
CA ALA A 172 -10.49 11.92 -8.00
C ALA A 172 -10.65 11.29 -9.39
N LEU A 173 -11.56 10.32 -9.55
CA LEU A 173 -11.81 9.62 -10.82
C LEU A 173 -13.17 9.95 -11.46
N ASP A 174 -14.10 10.59 -10.75
CA ASP A 174 -15.45 10.86 -11.22
C ASP A 174 -15.48 11.39 -12.66
N HIS A 175 -14.79 12.50 -12.92
CA HIS A 175 -14.71 13.10 -14.25
C HIS A 175 -13.98 12.21 -15.29
N GLN A 176 -12.97 11.44 -14.85
CA GLN A 176 -12.18 10.59 -15.73
C GLN A 176 -12.97 9.33 -16.17
N LEU A 177 -13.96 8.91 -15.41
CA LEU A 177 -14.87 7.81 -15.80
C LEU A 177 -15.82 8.23 -16.92
N GLU A 178 -16.23 9.50 -16.95
CA GLU A 178 -17.13 10.03 -17.98
C GLU A 178 -16.37 10.44 -19.24
N GLY A 179 -15.16 10.99 -19.10
CA GLY A 179 -14.34 11.41 -20.23
C GLY A 179 -12.86 11.51 -19.85
N ARG A 180 -12.01 10.84 -20.60
CA ARG A 180 -10.56 10.89 -20.43
C ARG A 180 -9.84 11.03 -21.76
N SER A 181 -8.72 11.75 -21.73
CA SER A 181 -7.88 11.97 -22.90
C SER A 181 -6.83 10.87 -23.05
N HIS A 182 -6.55 10.52 -24.29
CA HIS A 182 -5.50 9.58 -24.67
C HIS A 182 -4.51 10.29 -25.59
N SER A 183 -3.21 10.11 -25.32
CA SER A 183 -2.13 10.56 -26.20
C SER A 183 -1.00 9.55 -26.20
N LEU A 184 -0.19 9.54 -27.26
CA LEU A 184 0.99 8.68 -27.36
C LEU A 184 2.01 9.02 -26.25
N ASP A 185 2.19 10.29 -25.92
CA ASP A 185 3.11 10.72 -24.84
C ASP A 185 2.66 10.18 -23.49
N ARG A 186 1.36 10.23 -23.21
CA ARG A 186 0.77 9.69 -21.98
C ARG A 186 0.94 8.18 -21.91
N PHE A 187 0.70 7.48 -23.02
CA PHE A 187 0.90 6.05 -23.14
C PHE A 187 2.39 5.68 -22.93
N ALA A 188 3.31 6.36 -23.62
CA ALA A 188 4.75 6.11 -23.49
C ALA A 188 5.26 6.39 -22.07
N SER A 189 4.77 7.46 -21.43
CA SER A 189 5.08 7.76 -20.04
C SER A 189 4.54 6.67 -19.10
N GLY A 190 3.37 6.11 -19.42
CA GLY A 190 2.77 4.97 -18.71
C GLY A 190 3.63 3.71 -18.80
N VAL A 191 4.08 3.36 -20.02
CA VAL A 191 4.99 2.22 -20.24
C VAL A 191 6.30 2.40 -19.46
N SER A 192 6.92 3.58 -19.54
CA SER A 192 8.16 3.89 -18.81
C SER A 192 7.99 3.73 -17.30
N ARG A 193 6.86 4.21 -16.77
CA ARG A 193 6.54 4.10 -15.33
C ARG A 193 6.29 2.64 -14.92
N PHE A 194 5.60 1.88 -15.76
CA PHE A 194 5.31 0.47 -15.52
C PHE A 194 6.61 -0.36 -15.47
N VAL A 195 7.50 -0.20 -16.46
CA VAL A 195 8.79 -0.90 -16.50
C VAL A 195 9.66 -0.54 -15.30
N ALA A 196 9.72 0.74 -14.91
CA ALA A 196 10.43 1.16 -13.72
C ALA A 196 9.87 0.52 -12.43
N GLY A 197 8.54 0.44 -12.29
CA GLY A 197 7.87 -0.25 -11.19
C GLY A 197 8.18 -1.75 -11.16
N LEU A 198 8.14 -2.40 -12.31
CA LEU A 198 8.47 -3.82 -12.46
C LEU A 198 9.93 -4.10 -12.07
N ALA A 199 10.87 -3.25 -12.51
CA ALA A 199 12.28 -3.35 -12.14
C ALA A 199 12.50 -3.19 -10.64
N LYS A 200 11.83 -2.23 -9.99
CA LYS A 200 11.85 -2.06 -8.53
C LYS A 200 11.45 -3.34 -7.81
N LYS A 201 10.34 -3.96 -8.24
CA LYS A 201 9.78 -5.17 -7.65
C LYS A 201 10.70 -6.37 -7.85
N LEU A 202 11.07 -6.66 -9.10
CA LEU A 202 11.77 -7.89 -9.44
C LEU A 202 13.26 -7.82 -9.14
N LEU A 203 13.92 -6.73 -9.52
CA LEU A 203 15.38 -6.65 -9.45
C LEU A 203 15.89 -6.14 -8.09
N ILE A 204 15.09 -5.38 -7.34
CA ILE A 204 15.52 -4.85 -6.05
C ILE A 204 14.79 -5.54 -4.90
N ALA A 205 13.46 -5.44 -4.85
CA ALA A 205 12.69 -5.92 -3.70
C ALA A 205 12.84 -7.43 -3.48
N ASN A 206 12.72 -8.24 -4.53
CA ASN A 206 12.81 -9.69 -4.42
C ASN A 206 14.19 -10.16 -3.92
N ASN A 207 15.28 -9.56 -4.42
CA ASN A 207 16.63 -9.92 -3.97
C ASN A 207 16.88 -9.55 -2.50
N LEU A 208 16.41 -8.37 -2.07
CA LEU A 208 16.54 -7.95 -0.68
C LEU A 208 15.61 -8.71 0.26
N GLY A 209 14.47 -9.21 -0.26
CA GLY A 209 13.61 -10.13 0.45
C GLY A 209 14.28 -11.45 0.79
N GLN A 210 15.08 -12.01 -0.10
CA GLN A 210 15.87 -13.22 0.18
C GLN A 210 16.88 -12.97 1.33
N LEU A 211 17.53 -11.81 1.35
CA LEU A 211 18.43 -11.47 2.46
C LEU A 211 17.68 -11.33 3.78
N TRP A 212 16.51 -10.67 3.76
CA TRP A 212 15.67 -10.55 4.96
C TRP A 212 15.24 -11.93 5.49
N ASP A 213 14.72 -12.79 4.62
CA ASP A 213 14.26 -14.12 5.00
C ASP A 213 15.41 -14.96 5.57
N ALA A 214 16.61 -14.87 4.98
CA ALA A 214 17.79 -15.53 5.52
C ALA A 214 18.16 -15.00 6.92
N CYS A 215 18.22 -13.67 7.11
CA CYS A 215 18.55 -13.08 8.41
C CYS A 215 17.49 -13.36 9.48
N LYS A 216 16.20 -13.36 9.10
CA LYS A 216 15.07 -13.63 10.01
C LYS A 216 15.06 -15.06 10.55
N GLN A 217 15.57 -16.02 9.78
CA GLN A 217 15.58 -17.44 10.13
C GLN A 217 16.80 -17.84 10.98
N LEU A 218 17.80 -16.96 11.16
CA LEU A 218 18.96 -17.23 11.96
C LEU A 218 18.59 -17.49 13.44
N GLY A 219 19.19 -18.52 14.00
CA GLY A 219 19.06 -18.86 15.41
C GLY A 219 19.72 -17.84 16.34
N PRO A 220 19.39 -17.86 17.65
CA PRO A 220 19.93 -16.89 18.61
C PRO A 220 21.45 -16.82 18.70
N GLY A 221 22.16 -17.90 18.36
CA GLY A 221 23.65 -17.96 18.39
C GLY A 221 24.32 -17.60 17.05
N GLU A 222 23.56 -17.51 15.98
CA GLU A 222 24.09 -17.24 14.64
C GLU A 222 23.97 -15.76 14.26
N LEU A 223 23.09 -15.04 14.91
CA LEU A 223 22.83 -13.62 14.67
C LEU A 223 23.96 -12.76 15.28
N SER A 224 24.43 -11.77 14.56
CA SER A 224 25.28 -10.70 15.10
C SER A 224 24.52 -9.37 15.10
N VAL A 225 25.02 -8.37 15.84
CA VAL A 225 24.40 -7.03 15.86
C VAL A 225 24.31 -6.46 14.46
N VAL A 226 25.39 -6.51 13.69
CA VAL A 226 25.43 -5.97 12.31
C VAL A 226 24.54 -6.78 11.39
N THR A 227 24.43 -8.12 11.53
CA THR A 227 23.53 -8.95 10.73
C THR A 227 22.05 -8.61 11.02
N ALA A 228 21.69 -8.32 12.28
CA ALA A 228 20.34 -7.88 12.63
C ALA A 228 19.98 -6.54 11.96
N TRP A 229 20.87 -5.56 11.99
CA TRP A 229 20.67 -4.29 11.29
C TRP A 229 20.65 -4.45 9.77
N LEU A 230 21.48 -5.32 9.22
CA LEU A 230 21.53 -5.62 7.79
C LEU A 230 20.20 -6.26 7.31
N GLY A 231 19.68 -7.22 8.07
CA GLY A 231 18.40 -7.88 7.76
C GLY A 231 17.24 -6.90 7.78
N ILE A 232 17.14 -6.04 8.81
CA ILE A 232 16.04 -5.07 8.87
C ILE A 232 16.19 -3.95 7.84
N LEU A 233 17.40 -3.57 7.45
CA LEU A 233 17.64 -2.66 6.34
C LEU A 233 17.21 -3.29 5.00
N ALA A 234 17.49 -4.58 4.81
CA ALA A 234 17.02 -5.32 3.64
C ALA A 234 15.49 -5.38 3.59
N PHE A 235 14.82 -5.63 4.72
CA PHE A 235 13.36 -5.57 4.81
C PHE A 235 12.81 -4.17 4.52
N ALA A 236 13.43 -3.12 5.04
CA ALA A 236 13.03 -1.74 4.79
C ALA A 236 13.06 -1.39 3.29
N PHE A 237 14.11 -1.79 2.59
CA PHE A 237 14.17 -1.63 1.13
C PHE A 237 13.20 -2.58 0.41
N GLN A 238 13.06 -3.82 0.86
CA GLN A 238 12.12 -4.77 0.28
C GLN A 238 10.70 -4.20 0.31
N ILE A 239 10.17 -3.82 1.48
CA ILE A 239 8.80 -3.30 1.60
C ILE A 239 8.58 -2.01 0.81
N TYR A 240 9.59 -1.14 0.75
CA TYR A 240 9.51 0.08 -0.03
C TYR A 240 9.47 -0.19 -1.53
N PHE A 241 10.41 -0.99 -2.05
CA PHE A 241 10.48 -1.25 -3.49
C PHE A 241 9.40 -2.22 -3.97
N ASP A 242 8.93 -3.15 -3.13
CA ASP A 242 7.79 -4.00 -3.42
C ASP A 242 6.52 -3.16 -3.60
N PHE A 243 6.21 -2.32 -2.64
CA PHE A 243 4.99 -1.52 -2.67
C PHE A 243 5.07 -0.30 -3.60
N SER A 244 6.17 0.45 -3.60
CA SER A 244 6.32 1.54 -4.56
C SER A 244 6.42 1.04 -6.00
N GLY A 245 7.01 -0.13 -6.23
CA GLY A 245 7.04 -0.78 -7.53
C GLY A 245 5.65 -1.14 -8.02
N TYR A 246 4.82 -1.74 -7.16
CA TYR A 246 3.43 -2.01 -7.50
C TYR A 246 2.64 -0.71 -7.78
N SER A 247 2.80 0.30 -6.94
CA SER A 247 2.14 1.61 -7.15
C SER A 247 2.58 2.26 -8.47
N ASP A 248 3.85 2.15 -8.84
CA ASP A 248 4.37 2.64 -10.13
C ASP A 248 3.78 1.87 -11.32
N MET A 249 3.65 0.54 -11.21
CA MET A 249 2.99 -0.28 -12.23
C MET A 249 1.50 0.10 -12.36
N ALA A 250 0.80 0.30 -11.25
CA ALA A 250 -0.60 0.72 -11.24
C ALA A 250 -0.79 2.10 -11.89
N ILE A 251 0.04 3.09 -11.52
CA ILE A 251 0.03 4.43 -12.11
C ILE A 251 0.37 4.37 -13.61
N GLY A 252 1.35 3.54 -13.98
CA GLY A 252 1.75 3.33 -15.37
C GLY A 252 0.60 2.78 -16.22
N LEU A 253 -0.05 1.71 -15.76
CA LEU A 253 -1.24 1.14 -16.41
C LEU A 253 -2.40 2.13 -16.45
N GLY A 254 -2.65 2.85 -15.35
CA GLY A 254 -3.64 3.92 -15.33
C GLY A 254 -3.41 4.92 -16.46
N ARG A 255 -2.18 5.40 -16.66
CA ARG A 255 -1.82 6.32 -17.76
C ARG A 255 -2.04 5.71 -19.14
N MET A 256 -1.72 4.42 -19.32
CA MET A 256 -1.97 3.72 -20.58
C MET A 256 -3.48 3.64 -20.89
N PHE A 257 -4.34 3.51 -19.89
CA PHE A 257 -5.80 3.56 -20.03
C PHE A 257 -6.39 4.98 -19.99
N GLY A 258 -5.55 6.02 -19.92
CA GLY A 258 -5.98 7.41 -19.90
C GLY A 258 -6.38 7.95 -18.53
N PHE A 259 -6.15 7.21 -17.44
CA PHE A 259 -6.36 7.67 -16.06
C PHE A 259 -5.13 8.34 -15.47
N GLU A 260 -5.34 9.25 -14.54
CA GLU A 260 -4.30 9.81 -13.68
C GLU A 260 -4.55 9.43 -12.23
N PHE A 261 -3.66 8.59 -11.69
CA PHE A 261 -3.68 8.19 -10.30
C PHE A 261 -2.71 9.05 -9.49
N MET A 262 -3.04 9.23 -8.21
CA MET A 262 -2.19 9.97 -7.29
C MET A 262 -0.90 9.20 -6.97
N GLU A 263 0.18 9.94 -6.69
CA GLU A 263 1.42 9.35 -6.18
C GLU A 263 1.20 8.75 -4.79
N ASN A 264 1.78 7.56 -4.56
CA ASN A 264 1.66 6.86 -3.28
C ASN A 264 2.94 6.97 -2.44
N PHE A 265 4.07 7.24 -3.08
CA PHE A 265 5.37 7.40 -2.43
C PHE A 265 6.14 8.59 -3.01
N ASN A 266 6.89 9.29 -2.14
CA ASN A 266 7.77 10.39 -2.54
C ASN A 266 9.09 10.31 -1.78
N TYR A 267 9.89 9.29 -2.08
CA TYR A 267 11.22 9.06 -1.46
C TYR A 267 11.20 9.16 0.07
N PRO A 268 10.45 8.30 0.78
CA PRO A 268 10.23 8.44 2.22
C PRO A 268 11.51 8.32 3.05
N TYR A 269 12.50 7.57 2.58
CA TYR A 269 13.73 7.34 3.31
C TYR A 269 14.72 8.51 3.32
N ILE A 270 14.44 9.64 2.64
CA ILE A 270 15.23 10.87 2.78
C ILE A 270 14.67 11.82 3.86
N SER A 271 13.63 11.42 4.58
CA SER A 271 12.93 12.26 5.55
C SER A 271 13.82 12.64 6.75
N LYS A 272 13.55 13.81 7.31
CA LYS A 272 14.26 14.40 8.46
C LYS A 272 13.35 14.57 9.68
N SER A 273 12.12 14.06 9.63
CA SER A 273 11.17 13.95 10.75
C SER A 273 10.20 12.80 10.50
N ILE A 274 9.62 12.24 11.56
CA ILE A 274 8.59 11.19 11.46
C ILE A 274 7.36 11.75 10.74
N THR A 275 7.01 13.01 11.00
CA THR A 275 5.93 13.70 10.30
C THR A 275 6.20 13.79 8.79
N GLU A 276 7.44 14.10 8.38
CA GLU A 276 7.83 14.14 6.97
C GLU A 276 7.79 12.74 6.35
N PHE A 277 8.26 11.71 7.06
CA PHE A 277 8.21 10.32 6.59
C PHE A 277 6.77 9.93 6.20
N TRP A 278 5.78 10.19 7.03
CA TRP A 278 4.38 9.86 6.76
C TRP A 278 3.71 10.73 5.69
N ARG A 279 4.25 11.90 5.36
CA ARG A 279 3.84 12.69 4.20
C ARG A 279 4.36 12.13 2.88
N ARG A 280 5.36 11.23 2.94
CA ARG A 280 6.05 10.64 1.79
C ARG A 280 5.77 9.14 1.62
N TRP A 281 5.36 8.47 2.69
CA TRP A 281 5.03 7.04 2.73
C TRP A 281 3.52 6.83 2.64
N HIS A 282 3.08 5.94 1.73
CA HIS A 282 1.67 5.52 1.57
C HIS A 282 0.68 6.70 1.62
N ILE A 283 0.92 7.68 0.75
CA ILE A 283 0.24 8.98 0.73
C ILE A 283 -1.28 8.81 0.59
N SER A 284 -1.71 7.83 -0.22
CA SER A 284 -3.14 7.57 -0.45
C SER A 284 -3.86 7.13 0.83
N LEU A 285 -3.28 6.21 1.61
CA LEU A 285 -3.82 5.77 2.90
C LEU A 285 -3.84 6.90 3.93
N SER A 286 -2.72 7.62 4.07
CA SER A 286 -2.60 8.76 4.99
C SER A 286 -3.62 9.84 4.67
N THR A 287 -3.87 10.10 3.38
CA THR A 287 -4.86 11.07 2.91
C THR A 287 -6.28 10.57 3.20
N TRP A 288 -6.54 9.26 3.00
CA TRP A 288 -7.84 8.66 3.29
C TRP A 288 -8.17 8.79 4.78
N PHE A 289 -7.30 8.34 5.69
CA PHE A 289 -7.53 8.47 7.13
C PHE A 289 -7.66 9.92 7.58
N ARG A 290 -6.89 10.84 6.97
CA ARG A 290 -7.01 12.27 7.28
C ARG A 290 -8.40 12.80 6.91
N GLU A 291 -8.94 12.50 5.73
CA GLU A 291 -10.18 13.08 5.22
C GLU A 291 -11.44 12.39 5.78
N TYR A 292 -11.38 11.08 6.00
CA TYR A 292 -12.56 10.30 6.40
C TYR A 292 -12.59 9.92 7.90
N LEU A 293 -11.48 10.07 8.63
CA LEU A 293 -11.44 9.79 10.06
C LEU A 293 -10.96 11.00 10.87
N TYR A 294 -9.75 11.52 10.61
CA TYR A 294 -9.14 12.56 11.43
C TYR A 294 -9.92 13.88 11.43
N ILE A 295 -10.25 14.41 10.25
CA ILE A 295 -11.00 15.67 10.11
C ILE A 295 -12.41 15.56 10.69
N PRO A 296 -13.21 14.50 10.42
CA PRO A 296 -14.51 14.32 11.05
C PRO A 296 -14.50 14.23 12.57
N LEU A 297 -13.43 13.69 13.17
CA LEU A 297 -13.25 13.66 14.63
C LEU A 297 -12.90 15.04 15.24
N GLY A 298 -12.67 16.07 14.42
CA GLY A 298 -12.31 17.43 14.82
C GLY A 298 -10.90 17.86 14.41
N GLY A 299 -10.08 16.94 13.88
CA GLY A 299 -8.73 17.20 13.40
C GLY A 299 -7.83 17.80 14.49
N ASN A 300 -7.16 18.92 14.15
CA ASN A 300 -6.33 19.71 15.07
C ASN A 300 -7.02 21.00 15.58
N ARG A 301 -8.29 21.24 15.21
CA ARG A 301 -9.07 22.42 15.60
C ARG A 301 -9.95 22.11 16.81
N CYS A 302 -9.36 21.50 17.86
CA CYS A 302 -10.06 21.08 19.06
C CYS A 302 -9.14 21.18 20.30
N SER A 303 -9.64 20.86 21.48
CA SER A 303 -8.82 20.84 22.71
C SER A 303 -7.66 19.84 22.59
N ARG A 304 -6.58 20.07 23.37
CA ARG A 304 -5.37 19.22 23.35
C ARG A 304 -5.69 17.75 23.63
N GLY A 305 -6.55 17.46 24.62
CA GLY A 305 -6.96 16.08 24.93
C GLY A 305 -7.71 15.42 23.77
N ARG A 306 -8.65 16.15 23.15
CA ARG A 306 -9.38 15.66 21.97
C ARG A 306 -8.45 15.44 20.78
N TRP A 307 -7.48 16.32 20.56
CA TRP A 307 -6.48 16.14 19.50
C TRP A 307 -5.63 14.87 19.70
N LEU A 308 -5.16 14.60 20.95
CA LEU A 308 -4.44 13.37 21.29
C LEU A 308 -5.29 12.13 21.01
N PHE A 309 -6.57 12.16 21.43
CA PHE A 309 -7.52 11.09 21.14
C PHE A 309 -7.72 10.88 19.62
N ASN A 310 -7.87 11.96 18.86
CA ASN A 310 -8.03 11.86 17.41
C ASN A 310 -6.80 11.19 16.74
N LEU A 311 -5.59 11.54 17.19
CA LEU A 311 -4.37 10.90 16.71
C LEU A 311 -4.31 9.42 17.12
N LEU A 312 -4.66 9.09 18.36
CA LEU A 312 -4.70 7.70 18.83
C LEU A 312 -5.65 6.87 17.97
N MET A 313 -6.86 7.35 17.73
CA MET A 313 -7.85 6.67 16.89
C MET A 313 -7.33 6.42 15.46
N VAL A 314 -6.67 7.41 14.84
CA VAL A 314 -6.11 7.27 13.50
C VAL A 314 -5.00 6.23 13.49
N TRP A 315 -4.09 6.24 14.46
CA TRP A 315 -2.95 5.33 14.48
C TRP A 315 -3.33 3.90 14.86
N CYS A 316 -4.28 3.73 15.79
CA CYS A 316 -4.87 2.41 16.07
C CYS A 316 -5.58 1.87 14.82
N ALA A 317 -6.39 2.69 14.14
CA ALA A 317 -7.07 2.28 12.92
C ALA A 317 -6.08 1.97 11.79
N THR A 318 -4.97 2.73 11.67
CA THR A 318 -3.90 2.45 10.69
C THR A 318 -3.21 1.12 10.98
N GLY A 319 -2.88 0.84 12.25
CA GLY A 319 -2.28 -0.43 12.65
C GLY A 319 -3.21 -1.61 12.35
N ILE A 320 -4.45 -1.55 12.83
CA ILE A 320 -5.46 -2.58 12.62
C ILE A 320 -5.72 -2.80 11.11
N TRP A 321 -5.75 -1.73 10.30
CA TRP A 321 -5.95 -1.84 8.85
C TRP A 321 -4.86 -2.67 8.17
N HIS A 322 -3.61 -2.61 8.64
CA HIS A 322 -2.51 -3.37 8.06
C HIS A 322 -2.65 -4.87 8.26
N GLY A 323 -3.19 -5.34 9.38
CA GLY A 323 -3.34 -6.78 9.59
C GLY A 323 -4.07 -7.14 10.88
N ALA A 324 -4.56 -8.37 10.92
CA ALA A 324 -5.25 -8.95 12.07
C ALA A 324 -4.24 -9.63 13.01
N SER A 325 -3.31 -8.85 13.57
CA SER A 325 -2.32 -9.29 14.55
C SER A 325 -1.93 -8.14 15.48
N TRP A 326 -1.55 -8.47 16.71
CA TRP A 326 -1.23 -7.49 17.74
C TRP A 326 0.02 -6.65 17.44
N ASN A 327 0.98 -7.18 16.68
CA ASN A 327 2.18 -6.44 16.28
C ASN A 327 1.83 -5.20 15.42
N TYR A 328 0.80 -5.28 14.56
CA TYR A 328 0.35 -4.12 13.77
C TYR A 328 -0.29 -3.04 14.65
N LEU A 329 -1.05 -3.42 15.68
CA LEU A 329 -1.56 -2.45 16.64
C LEU A 329 -0.42 -1.80 17.42
N LEU A 330 0.56 -2.59 17.89
CA LEU A 330 1.76 -2.08 18.56
C LEU A 330 2.54 -1.12 17.67
N TRP A 331 2.68 -1.46 16.37
CA TRP A 331 3.31 -0.61 15.37
C TRP A 331 2.57 0.73 15.19
N GLY A 332 1.24 0.72 15.14
CA GLY A 332 0.45 1.94 15.11
C GLY A 332 0.64 2.80 16.36
N LEU A 333 0.60 2.18 17.55
CA LEU A 333 0.85 2.87 18.83
C LEU A 333 2.28 3.44 18.91
N TYR A 334 3.28 2.73 18.38
CA TYR A 334 4.65 3.23 18.28
C TYR A 334 4.72 4.55 17.51
N PHE A 335 4.08 4.64 16.33
CA PHE A 335 4.06 5.90 15.57
C PHE A 335 3.21 6.98 16.23
N TYR A 336 2.11 6.62 16.91
CA TYR A 336 1.37 7.56 17.73
C TYR A 336 2.26 8.23 18.78
N VAL A 337 3.03 7.43 19.53
CA VAL A 337 3.95 7.95 20.55
C VAL A 337 5.04 8.82 19.92
N LEU A 338 5.67 8.36 18.84
CA LEU A 338 6.73 9.13 18.16
C LEU A 338 6.24 10.49 17.67
N LEU A 339 5.06 10.54 17.04
CA LEU A 339 4.51 11.79 16.51
C LEU A 339 4.15 12.79 17.62
N ILE A 340 3.63 12.31 18.74
CA ILE A 340 3.35 13.16 19.89
C ILE A 340 4.65 13.68 20.50
N THR A 341 5.62 12.79 20.72
CA THR A 341 6.94 13.13 21.27
C THR A 341 7.63 14.14 20.36
N GLU A 342 7.64 13.90 19.06
CA GLU A 342 8.24 14.84 18.09
C GLU A 342 7.54 16.21 18.15
N LYS A 343 6.21 16.22 18.18
CA LYS A 343 5.44 17.46 18.09
C LYS A 343 5.41 18.27 19.39
N LEU A 344 5.42 17.61 20.55
CA LEU A 344 5.29 18.27 21.86
C LEU A 344 6.62 18.49 22.57
N LEU A 345 7.61 17.62 22.36
CA LEU A 345 8.84 17.61 23.14
C LEU A 345 10.09 17.88 22.27
N LEU A 346 10.25 17.15 21.17
CA LEU A 346 11.49 17.15 20.41
C LEU A 346 11.53 18.16 19.25
N GLY A 347 10.41 18.73 18.81
CA GLY A 347 10.33 19.52 17.57
C GLY A 347 11.36 20.64 17.52
N ARG A 348 11.41 21.51 18.56
CA ARG A 348 12.37 22.61 18.64
C ARG A 348 13.84 22.15 18.75
N PHE A 349 14.08 21.01 19.41
CA PHE A 349 15.41 20.43 19.50
C PHE A 349 15.87 19.89 18.16
N LEU A 350 15.01 19.10 17.48
CA LEU A 350 15.32 18.53 16.17
C LEU A 350 15.60 19.61 15.12
N GLU A 351 14.88 20.74 15.16
CA GLU A 351 15.11 21.86 14.23
C GLU A 351 16.54 22.47 14.35
N ARG A 352 17.16 22.38 15.53
CA ARG A 352 18.53 22.88 15.80
C ARG A 352 19.61 21.91 15.33
N LEU A 353 19.26 20.63 15.12
CA LEU A 353 20.22 19.63 14.69
C LEU A 353 20.56 19.75 13.20
N PRO A 354 21.80 19.45 12.79
CA PRO A 354 22.17 19.37 11.40
C PRO A 354 21.35 18.28 10.67
N GLY A 355 21.12 18.50 9.37
CA GLY A 355 20.21 17.68 8.57
C GLY A 355 20.53 16.19 8.57
N TRP A 356 21.80 15.81 8.62
CA TRP A 356 22.22 14.42 8.66
C TRP A 356 21.88 13.72 9.99
N LEU A 357 21.95 14.40 11.14
CA LEU A 357 21.54 13.85 12.44
C LEU A 357 20.03 13.63 12.50
N ARG A 358 19.23 14.58 11.95
CA ARG A 358 17.79 14.40 11.84
C ARG A 358 17.44 13.21 10.95
N HIS A 359 18.18 13.05 9.86
CA HIS A 359 17.98 11.92 8.95
C HIS A 359 18.32 10.59 9.64
N LEU A 360 19.44 10.53 10.38
CA LEU A 360 19.84 9.36 11.16
C LEU A 360 18.78 9.00 12.21
N TYR A 361 18.27 10.00 12.96
CA TYR A 361 17.18 9.85 13.92
C TYR A 361 15.96 9.17 13.28
N VAL A 362 15.47 9.69 12.15
CA VAL A 362 14.32 9.12 11.47
C VAL A 362 14.62 7.71 10.96
N THR A 363 15.78 7.50 10.35
CA THR A 363 16.18 6.20 9.79
C THR A 363 16.19 5.11 10.86
N VAL A 364 16.83 5.36 12.00
CA VAL A 364 16.90 4.39 13.11
C VAL A 364 15.50 4.06 13.63
N LEU A 365 14.66 5.06 13.89
CA LEU A 365 13.30 4.83 14.41
C LEU A 365 12.41 4.10 13.39
N VAL A 366 12.54 4.41 12.10
CA VAL A 366 11.79 3.71 11.04
C VAL A 366 12.26 2.26 10.90
N LEU A 367 13.58 1.98 10.99
CA LEU A 367 14.09 0.61 10.96
C LEU A 367 13.60 -0.21 12.16
N ILE A 368 13.57 0.36 13.37
CA ILE A 368 12.97 -0.28 14.55
C ILE A 368 11.48 -0.55 14.32
N SER A 369 10.75 0.40 13.73
CA SER A 369 9.34 0.20 13.40
C SER A 369 9.12 -0.96 12.45
N TRP A 370 10.01 -1.16 11.48
CA TRP A 370 9.93 -2.27 10.54
C TRP A 370 10.18 -3.62 11.21
N ALA A 371 11.01 -3.69 12.25
CA ALA A 371 11.16 -4.92 13.03
C ALA A 371 9.86 -5.27 13.78
N ILE A 372 9.17 -4.28 14.36
CA ILE A 372 7.85 -4.46 14.97
C ILE A 372 6.82 -4.92 13.94
N PHE A 373 6.85 -4.34 12.74
CA PHE A 373 5.91 -4.66 11.67
C PHE A 373 6.11 -6.06 11.08
N ALA A 374 7.36 -6.48 10.87
CA ALA A 374 7.72 -7.71 10.17
C ALA A 374 7.63 -8.98 11.02
N LEU A 375 7.64 -8.86 12.35
CA LEU A 375 7.72 -9.97 13.28
C LEU A 375 6.41 -10.06 14.08
N GLU A 376 5.59 -11.07 13.76
CA GLU A 376 4.28 -11.26 14.42
C GLU A 376 4.42 -11.93 15.80
N ASP A 377 5.40 -12.82 15.95
CA ASP A 377 5.70 -13.44 17.24
C ASP A 377 6.47 -12.48 18.16
N PHE A 378 5.88 -12.13 19.31
CA PHE A 378 6.47 -11.19 20.26
C PHE A 378 7.79 -11.66 20.87
N SER A 379 7.98 -12.97 21.03
CA SER A 379 9.24 -13.53 21.53
C SER A 379 10.35 -13.32 20.50
N GLN A 380 10.08 -13.68 19.23
CA GLN A 380 11.01 -13.46 18.13
C GLN A 380 11.30 -11.94 17.94
N MET A 381 10.25 -11.10 17.99
CA MET A 381 10.39 -9.63 17.91
C MET A 381 11.30 -9.11 19.01
N GLY A 382 11.06 -9.50 20.27
CA GLY A 382 11.88 -9.08 21.40
C GLY A 382 13.32 -9.55 21.28
N GLN A 383 13.53 -10.78 20.81
CA GLN A 383 14.86 -11.32 20.55
C GLN A 383 15.61 -10.55 19.47
N TYR A 384 14.93 -10.24 18.38
CA TYR A 384 15.51 -9.52 17.24
C TYR A 384 15.85 -8.07 17.60
N LEU A 385 14.95 -7.37 18.29
CA LEU A 385 15.20 -6.01 18.81
C LEU A 385 16.36 -5.98 19.82
N ALA A 386 16.42 -6.96 20.70
CA ALA A 386 17.54 -7.09 21.65
C ALA A 386 18.87 -7.34 20.93
N ALA A 387 18.86 -8.13 19.84
CA ALA A 387 20.05 -8.32 19.00
C ALA A 387 20.47 -7.02 18.30
N MET A 388 19.53 -6.26 17.73
CA MET A 388 19.83 -4.95 17.15
C MET A 388 20.46 -3.97 18.15
N LEU A 389 20.09 -4.04 19.43
CA LEU A 389 20.59 -3.19 20.49
C LEU A 389 21.87 -3.73 21.17
N GLY A 390 22.37 -4.90 20.77
CA GLY A 390 23.53 -5.54 21.36
C GLY A 390 23.32 -6.06 22.80
N LEU A 391 22.06 -6.23 23.24
CA LEU A 391 21.73 -6.56 24.64
C LEU A 391 21.92 -8.03 25.02
N ARG A 392 22.22 -8.92 24.07
CA ARG A 392 22.28 -10.37 24.29
C ARG A 392 23.69 -10.96 24.35
N GLY A 393 24.72 -10.11 24.47
CA GLY A 393 26.11 -10.56 24.41
C GLY A 393 26.51 -11.14 23.04
N LEU A 394 25.74 -10.82 21.99
CA LEU A 394 26.04 -11.25 20.63
C LEU A 394 27.29 -10.52 20.09
N PRO A 395 28.07 -11.20 19.22
CA PRO A 395 29.21 -10.55 18.59
C PRO A 395 28.72 -9.39 17.72
N LEU A 396 29.51 -8.32 17.65
CA LEU A 396 29.23 -7.20 16.76
C LEU A 396 29.20 -7.66 15.29
N PHE A 397 30.12 -8.56 14.93
CA PHE A 397 30.34 -9.06 13.58
C PHE A 397 30.71 -10.55 13.64
N ASN A 398 30.28 -11.34 12.66
CA ASN A 398 30.66 -12.74 12.51
C ASN A 398 30.88 -13.10 11.02
N SER A 399 31.24 -14.35 10.73
CA SER A 399 31.51 -14.82 9.35
C SER A 399 30.30 -14.68 8.42
N LEU A 400 29.07 -14.91 8.94
CA LEU A 400 27.83 -14.75 8.18
C LEU A 400 27.59 -13.28 7.81
N THR A 401 27.93 -12.33 8.68
CA THR A 401 27.87 -10.89 8.36
C THR A 401 28.76 -10.57 7.17
N GLY A 402 30.02 -11.09 7.18
CA GLY A 402 30.94 -10.90 6.07
C GLY A 402 30.42 -11.50 4.76
N TYR A 403 29.86 -12.70 4.83
CA TYR A 403 29.23 -13.37 3.69
C TYR A 403 28.07 -12.55 3.11
N TYR A 404 27.11 -12.10 3.94
CA TYR A 404 25.97 -11.32 3.46
C TYR A 404 26.39 -9.95 2.92
N LEU A 405 27.31 -9.25 3.57
CA LEU A 405 27.81 -7.98 3.06
C LEU A 405 28.47 -8.17 1.69
N ARG A 406 29.35 -9.17 1.54
CA ARG A 406 30.02 -9.42 0.26
C ARG A 406 29.04 -9.67 -0.89
N ASN A 407 27.96 -10.43 -0.63
CA ASN A 407 27.02 -10.84 -1.68
C ASN A 407 25.96 -9.78 -1.97
N TYR A 408 25.53 -9.02 -0.97
CA TYR A 408 24.39 -8.10 -1.11
C TYR A 408 24.77 -6.61 -1.09
N LEU A 409 26.03 -6.24 -0.82
CA LEU A 409 26.44 -4.83 -0.81
C LEU A 409 26.12 -4.10 -2.14
N PRO A 410 26.36 -4.67 -3.33
CA PRO A 410 26.04 -3.99 -4.57
C PRO A 410 24.55 -3.63 -4.68
N ILE A 411 23.64 -4.57 -4.37
CA ILE A 411 22.20 -4.32 -4.45
C ILE A 411 21.71 -3.37 -3.35
N LEU A 412 22.31 -3.39 -2.15
CA LEU A 412 22.02 -2.44 -1.09
C LEU A 412 22.39 -1.02 -1.49
N LEU A 413 23.54 -0.82 -2.12
CA LEU A 413 23.96 0.49 -2.64
C LEU A 413 23.03 0.97 -3.77
N ILE A 414 22.66 0.09 -4.69
CA ILE A 414 21.68 0.40 -5.73
C ILE A 414 20.35 0.80 -5.10
N ALA A 415 19.85 0.06 -4.12
CA ALA A 415 18.63 0.36 -3.39
C ALA A 415 18.70 1.70 -2.65
N ALA A 416 19.83 1.99 -1.98
CA ALA A 416 20.04 3.26 -1.30
C ALA A 416 19.96 4.46 -2.28
N VAL A 417 20.63 4.37 -3.44
CA VAL A 417 20.58 5.42 -4.47
C VAL A 417 19.17 5.51 -5.08
N ALA A 418 18.55 4.39 -5.42
CA ALA A 418 17.20 4.34 -6.01
C ALA A 418 16.09 4.80 -5.04
N SER A 419 16.33 4.79 -3.73
CA SER A 419 15.42 5.35 -2.72
C SER A 419 15.49 6.88 -2.60
N THR A 420 16.32 7.54 -3.42
CA THR A 420 16.47 8.99 -3.51
C THR A 420 15.97 9.53 -4.86
N PRO A 421 15.71 10.85 -5.00
CA PRO A 421 15.29 11.44 -6.28
C PRO A 421 16.42 11.51 -7.34
N VAL A 422 17.63 11.07 -7.04
CA VAL A 422 18.80 11.18 -7.94
C VAL A 422 18.52 10.50 -9.29
N VAL A 423 18.06 9.25 -9.27
CA VAL A 423 17.81 8.48 -10.49
C VAL A 423 16.80 9.16 -11.41
N ILE A 424 15.65 9.57 -10.88
CA ILE A 424 14.60 10.21 -11.69
C ILE A 424 15.02 11.59 -12.19
N THR A 425 15.83 12.30 -11.41
CA THR A 425 16.35 13.64 -11.82
C THR A 425 17.28 13.50 -13.01
N HIS A 426 18.18 12.52 -13.01
CA HIS A 426 19.06 12.25 -14.15
C HIS A 426 18.29 11.71 -15.36
N TRP A 427 17.33 10.79 -15.12
CA TRP A 427 16.45 10.29 -16.17
C TRP A 427 15.69 11.39 -16.91
N ARG A 428 15.16 12.37 -16.19
CA ARG A 428 14.45 13.51 -16.79
C ARG A 428 15.37 14.40 -17.62
N LYS A 429 16.61 14.60 -17.17
CA LYS A 429 17.62 15.42 -17.88
C LYS A 429 18.23 14.72 -19.11
N LEU A 430 18.04 13.42 -19.23
CA LEU A 430 18.57 12.66 -20.36
C LEU A 430 17.81 13.00 -21.64
N ASN A 431 18.43 13.73 -22.55
CA ASN A 431 17.84 14.19 -23.82
C ASN A 431 18.17 13.25 -25.00
N CYS A 432 18.27 11.95 -24.76
CA CYS A 432 18.53 10.94 -25.79
C CYS A 432 17.41 9.90 -25.80
N PRO A 433 16.40 10.03 -26.70
CA PRO A 433 15.27 9.10 -26.75
C PRO A 433 15.71 7.65 -27.03
N ALA A 434 16.70 7.45 -27.90
CA ALA A 434 17.21 6.12 -28.22
C ALA A 434 17.83 5.43 -26.99
N LEU A 435 18.59 6.17 -26.17
CA LEU A 435 19.15 5.64 -24.93
C LEU A 435 18.05 5.34 -23.89
N LYS A 436 17.03 6.21 -23.77
CA LYS A 436 15.87 5.93 -22.93
C LYS A 436 15.16 4.65 -23.35
N LEU A 437 14.93 4.48 -24.65
CA LEU A 437 14.31 3.27 -25.17
C LEU A 437 15.17 2.03 -24.91
N ALA A 438 16.47 2.11 -25.17
CA ALA A 438 17.40 1.00 -24.91
C ALA A 438 17.39 0.58 -23.42
N VAL A 439 17.44 1.53 -22.49
CA VAL A 439 17.39 1.25 -21.04
C VAL A 439 16.05 0.60 -20.66
N LEU A 440 14.93 1.06 -21.20
CA LEU A 440 13.61 0.47 -20.93
C LEU A 440 13.51 -0.95 -21.49
N LEU A 441 14.00 -1.20 -22.71
CA LEU A 441 14.01 -2.54 -23.32
C LEU A 441 14.91 -3.50 -22.53
N LEU A 442 16.12 -3.09 -22.16
CA LEU A 442 17.02 -3.90 -21.33
C LEU A 442 16.40 -4.18 -19.96
N GLY A 443 15.78 -3.17 -19.34
CA GLY A 443 15.06 -3.34 -18.09
C GLY A 443 13.90 -4.34 -18.20
N LEU A 444 13.11 -4.26 -19.26
CA LEU A 444 12.02 -5.20 -19.53
C LEU A 444 12.54 -6.61 -19.78
N LEU A 445 13.61 -6.77 -20.58
CA LEU A 445 14.24 -8.06 -20.84
C LEU A 445 14.78 -8.70 -19.55
N ALA A 446 15.49 -7.92 -18.73
CA ALA A 446 16.00 -8.40 -17.44
C ALA A 446 14.84 -8.84 -16.51
N CYS A 447 13.77 -8.04 -16.43
CA CYS A 447 12.57 -8.39 -15.66
C CYS A 447 11.89 -9.66 -16.20
N THR A 448 11.77 -9.80 -17.52
CA THR A 448 11.18 -10.99 -18.16
C THR A 448 12.02 -12.23 -17.89
N ALA A 449 13.34 -12.14 -18.03
CA ALA A 449 14.25 -13.23 -17.70
C ALA A 449 14.13 -13.67 -16.24
N TYR A 450 14.03 -12.70 -15.31
CA TYR A 450 13.85 -12.97 -13.89
C TYR A 450 12.53 -13.68 -13.58
N VAL A 451 11.46 -13.28 -14.26
CA VAL A 451 10.13 -13.89 -14.12
C VAL A 451 10.09 -15.31 -14.68
N VAL A 452 10.71 -15.53 -15.86
CA VAL A 452 10.77 -16.85 -16.53
C VAL A 452 11.65 -17.83 -15.75
N ALA A 453 12.72 -17.35 -15.13
CA ALA A 453 13.59 -18.19 -14.29
C ALA A 453 12.88 -18.76 -13.04
N GLY A 454 11.63 -18.36 -12.77
CA GLY A 454 10.85 -18.89 -11.66
C GLY A 454 11.42 -18.57 -10.27
N THR A 455 12.17 -17.49 -10.16
CA THR A 455 12.84 -17.07 -8.95
C THR A 455 11.85 -16.64 -7.86
N TYR A 456 12.35 -16.52 -6.63
CA TYR A 456 11.62 -16.00 -5.47
C TYR A 456 10.85 -14.70 -5.81
N ASN A 457 9.52 -14.75 -5.69
CA ASN A 457 8.65 -13.66 -6.10
C ASN A 457 7.48 -13.45 -5.10
N PRO A 458 7.77 -13.19 -3.82
CA PRO A 458 6.73 -12.89 -2.84
C PRO A 458 6.10 -11.54 -3.13
N PHE A 459 4.85 -11.39 -2.73
CA PHE A 459 4.21 -10.10 -2.67
C PHE A 459 3.76 -9.85 -1.22
N LEU A 460 4.44 -8.94 -0.55
CA LEU A 460 4.24 -8.72 0.89
C LEU A 460 2.80 -8.32 1.22
N TYR A 461 2.17 -7.53 0.36
CA TYR A 461 0.82 -7.03 0.59
C TYR A 461 -0.31 -8.07 0.51
N PHE A 462 -0.05 -9.29 0.04
CA PHE A 462 -1.03 -10.38 0.13
C PHE A 462 -1.18 -10.95 1.54
N ARG A 463 -0.26 -10.62 2.43
CA ARG A 463 -0.26 -11.11 3.82
C ARG A 463 -0.96 -10.15 4.79
N PHE A 464 -1.35 -8.95 4.33
CA PHE A 464 -1.90 -7.89 5.17
C PHE A 464 -3.38 -7.60 4.96
#